data_c77236efd4995db0250131b5933d904f
#
_entry.id   c77236efd4995db0250131b5933d904f
#
_cell.length_a   1.000
_cell.length_b   1.000
_cell.length_c   1.000
_cell.angle_alpha   90.00
_cell.angle_beta   90.00
_cell.angle_gamma   90.00
#
_symmetry.space_group_name_H-M   'P 1'
#
loop_
_entity.id
_entity.type
_entity.pdbx_description
1 polymer ?
#
loop_
_entity_poly.entity_id
_entity_poly.type
_entity_poly.pdbx_seq_one_letter_code
_entity_poly.pdbx_strand_id
1 'polypeptide(L)'
;EITTRLVGSEMCIRDSRHGAKIVYAFAEATVPKITVITRKAYGGAYIVMNSKQTGADVNFAYPNAEIAVMGAEGAVNILFRKADAETKAKELEAYKEKFATPYQAAELGFIDEIILPKQTRKRLIQALDMTENKMQTNPPKKHGNMPL
;
A
#
# COMPACT_ATOMS: atom_id res chain seq x y z
N GLU A 1 1.30 -19.54 -7.29
CA GLU A 1 2.73 -19.69 -7.19
C GLU A 1 3.40 -18.95 -8.33
N ILE A 2 3.62 -17.68 -8.09
CA ILE A 2 4.49 -16.87 -8.97
C ILE A 2 5.90 -17.23 -8.54
N THR A 3 6.30 -18.37 -8.98
CA THR A 3 7.58 -18.90 -8.66
C THR A 3 8.68 -18.11 -9.35
N THR A 4 9.78 -18.07 -8.72
CA THR A 4 11.16 -17.77 -9.12
C THR A 4 11.54 -17.90 -10.61
N ARG A 5 10.69 -18.41 -11.44
CA ARG A 5 10.84 -18.49 -12.91
C ARG A 5 10.50 -17.19 -13.63
N LEU A 6 9.94 -16.24 -12.94
CA LEU A 6 9.40 -15.03 -13.52
C LEU A 6 10.35 -13.85 -13.45
N VAL A 7 11.57 -14.13 -13.16
CA VAL A 7 12.69 -13.21 -13.37
C VAL A 7 13.12 -13.23 -14.84
N GLY A 8 12.21 -13.53 -15.73
CA GLY A 8 12.38 -13.25 -17.15
C GLY A 8 12.01 -11.79 -17.39
N SER A 9 12.90 -11.05 -18.01
CA SER A 9 12.76 -9.63 -18.30
C SER A 9 11.39 -9.22 -18.89
N GLU A 10 10.77 -10.05 -19.69
CA GLU A 10 9.51 -9.77 -20.36
C GLU A 10 8.31 -9.72 -19.41
N MET A 11 8.28 -10.56 -18.40
CA MET A 11 7.15 -10.60 -17.48
C MET A 11 7.21 -9.48 -16.46
N CYS A 12 8.40 -9.16 -15.97
CA CYS A 12 8.60 -7.97 -15.14
C CYS A 12 8.23 -6.68 -15.88
N ILE A 13 8.56 -6.59 -17.17
CA ILE A 13 8.19 -5.45 -18.02
C ILE A 13 6.68 -5.38 -18.22
N ARG A 14 6.03 -6.53 -18.48
CA ARG A 14 4.58 -6.62 -18.66
C ARG A 14 3.83 -6.22 -17.39
N ASP A 15 4.23 -6.75 -16.25
CA ASP A 15 3.64 -6.43 -14.96
C ASP A 15 3.83 -4.94 -14.62
N SER A 16 4.99 -4.38 -14.91
CA SER A 16 5.26 -2.96 -14.73
C SER A 16 4.39 -2.07 -15.61
N ARG A 17 4.13 -2.46 -16.86
CA ARG A 17 3.23 -1.73 -17.76
C ARG A 17 1.78 -1.75 -17.25
N HIS A 18 1.28 -2.88 -16.82
CA HIS A 18 -0.06 -2.98 -16.25
C HIS A 18 -0.15 -2.27 -14.89
N GLY A 19 0.87 -2.39 -14.06
CA GLY A 19 0.98 -1.65 -12.79
C GLY A 19 0.93 -0.14 -13.01
N ALA A 20 1.63 0.38 -14.01
CA ALA A 20 1.59 1.80 -14.34
C ALA A 20 0.20 2.29 -14.77
N LYS A 21 -0.59 1.46 -15.46
CA LYS A 21 -1.99 1.77 -15.80
C LYS A 21 -2.87 1.88 -14.57
N ILE A 22 -2.68 1.00 -13.59
CA ILE A 22 -3.41 1.03 -12.32
C ILE A 22 -3.05 2.28 -11.51
N VAL A 23 -1.76 2.61 -11.42
CA VAL A 23 -1.31 3.86 -10.77
C VAL A 23 -1.99 5.07 -11.40
N TYR A 24 -1.96 5.15 -12.72
CA TYR A 24 -2.60 6.22 -13.45
C TYR A 24 -4.10 6.30 -13.17
N ALA A 25 -4.81 5.18 -13.22
CA ALA A 25 -6.25 5.13 -12.99
C ALA A 25 -6.62 5.62 -11.58
N PHE A 26 -5.91 5.17 -10.55
CA PHE A 26 -6.15 5.63 -9.18
C PHE A 26 -5.77 7.09 -8.96
N ALA A 27 -4.66 7.54 -9.55
CA ALA A 27 -4.23 8.93 -9.42
C ALA A 27 -5.20 9.91 -10.10
N GLU A 28 -5.75 9.52 -11.26
CA GLU A 28 -6.66 10.35 -12.05
C GLU A 28 -8.12 10.28 -11.60
N ALA A 29 -8.51 9.26 -10.85
CA ALA A 29 -9.89 9.11 -10.41
C ALA A 29 -10.33 10.28 -9.53
N THR A 30 -11.43 10.92 -9.89
CA THR A 30 -12.01 12.08 -9.20
C THR A 30 -13.12 11.72 -8.23
N VAL A 31 -13.52 10.45 -8.21
CA VAL A 31 -14.51 9.89 -7.29
C VAL A 31 -13.96 9.73 -5.87
N PRO A 32 -14.80 9.58 -4.84
CA PRO A 32 -14.35 9.19 -3.51
C PRO A 32 -13.50 7.92 -3.54
N LYS A 33 -12.33 7.97 -2.91
CA LYS A 33 -11.35 6.90 -2.89
C LYS A 33 -11.07 6.47 -1.45
N ILE A 34 -11.60 5.32 -1.06
CA ILE A 34 -11.51 4.79 0.30
C ILE A 34 -10.77 3.45 0.26
N THR A 35 -9.82 3.26 1.16
CA THR A 35 -9.02 2.04 1.25
C THR A 35 -9.14 1.41 2.64
N VAL A 36 -9.22 0.09 2.70
CA VAL A 36 -9.14 -0.69 3.93
C VAL A 36 -8.02 -1.71 3.83
N ILE A 37 -7.00 -1.56 4.64
CA ILE A 37 -5.88 -2.49 4.71
C ILE A 37 -6.22 -3.58 5.72
N THR A 38 -6.46 -4.78 5.21
CA THR A 38 -6.91 -5.91 6.04
C THR A 38 -5.77 -6.75 6.59
N ARG A 39 -4.61 -6.78 5.91
CA ARG A 39 -3.46 -7.61 6.31
C ARG A 39 -2.14 -6.99 5.87
N LYS A 40 -1.66 -7.32 4.68
CA LYS A 40 -0.33 -6.93 4.19
C LYS A 40 -0.42 -5.85 3.11
N ALA A 41 0.33 -4.79 3.29
CA ALA A 41 0.44 -3.68 2.38
C ALA A 41 1.92 -3.30 2.22
N TYR A 42 2.58 -3.86 1.19
CA TYR A 42 4.02 -3.71 1.01
C TYR A 42 4.37 -3.00 -0.31
N GLY A 43 5.27 -2.04 -0.20
CA GLY A 43 5.97 -1.41 -1.31
C GLY A 43 5.06 -0.83 -2.39
N GLY A 44 5.46 -1.03 -3.64
CA GLY A 44 4.74 -0.50 -4.80
C GLY A 44 3.31 -0.99 -4.91
N ALA A 45 3.02 -2.25 -4.55
CA ALA A 45 1.67 -2.79 -4.58
C ALA A 45 0.72 -2.03 -3.62
N TYR A 46 1.19 -1.68 -2.43
CA TYR A 46 0.44 -0.84 -1.50
C TYR A 46 0.20 0.56 -2.08
N ILE A 47 1.26 1.20 -2.62
CA ILE A 47 1.16 2.56 -3.16
C ILE A 47 0.16 2.62 -4.31
N VAL A 48 0.23 1.67 -5.24
CA VAL A 48 -0.61 1.59 -6.44
C VAL A 48 -2.08 1.40 -6.11
N MET A 49 -2.39 0.63 -5.06
CA MET A 49 -3.75 0.27 -4.67
C MET A 49 -4.44 1.35 -3.84
N ASN A 50 -4.36 2.60 -4.30
CA ASN A 50 -5.04 3.74 -3.69
C ASN A 50 -4.55 4.07 -2.28
N SER A 51 -3.27 4.35 -2.15
CA SER A 51 -2.68 4.89 -0.91
C SER A 51 -2.88 6.40 -0.78
N LYS A 52 -2.54 6.96 0.37
CA LYS A 52 -2.49 8.42 0.57
C LYS A 52 -1.55 9.09 -0.43
N GLN A 53 -0.45 8.44 -0.80
CA GLN A 53 0.52 8.95 -1.77
C GLN A 53 -0.08 9.10 -3.18
N THR A 54 -1.08 8.30 -3.52
CA THR A 54 -1.82 8.39 -4.79
C THR A 54 -3.11 9.20 -4.69
N GLY A 55 -3.31 9.90 -3.58
CA GLY A 55 -4.44 10.81 -3.38
C GLY A 55 -5.71 10.10 -2.90
N ALA A 56 -5.60 9.03 -2.10
CA ALA A 56 -6.75 8.46 -1.41
C ALA A 56 -7.37 9.46 -0.42
N ASP A 57 -8.68 9.50 -0.36
CA ASP A 57 -9.40 10.38 0.57
C ASP A 57 -9.33 9.85 2.00
N VAL A 58 -9.64 8.57 2.19
CA VAL A 58 -9.64 7.94 3.51
C VAL A 58 -8.98 6.56 3.44
N ASN A 59 -8.04 6.32 4.36
CA ASN A 59 -7.34 5.04 4.50
C ASN A 59 -7.52 4.48 5.90
N PHE A 60 -8.14 3.32 5.97
CA PHE A 60 -8.29 2.54 7.18
C PHE A 60 -7.31 1.36 7.20
N ALA A 61 -6.93 0.94 8.40
CA ALA A 61 -6.17 -0.29 8.58
C ALA A 61 -6.74 -1.12 9.75
N TYR A 62 -6.61 -2.44 9.68
CA TYR A 62 -6.87 -3.29 10.83
C TYR A 62 -5.66 -3.30 11.77
N PRO A 63 -5.87 -3.56 13.08
CA PRO A 63 -4.77 -3.54 14.06
C PRO A 63 -3.65 -4.55 13.77
N ASN A 64 -3.97 -5.63 13.05
CA ASN A 64 -3.02 -6.67 12.62
C ASN A 64 -2.47 -6.45 11.21
N ALA A 65 -2.71 -5.29 10.61
CA ALA A 65 -2.15 -4.97 9.31
C ALA A 65 -0.63 -4.74 9.40
N GLU A 66 0.07 -5.15 8.36
CA GLU A 66 1.49 -4.90 8.20
C GLU A 66 1.70 -3.93 7.03
N ILE A 67 2.23 -2.75 7.34
CA ILE A 67 2.42 -1.69 6.35
C ILE A 67 3.90 -1.32 6.32
N ALA A 68 4.57 -1.61 5.22
CA ALA A 68 6.01 -1.38 5.09
C ALA A 68 6.44 -1.21 3.62
N VAL A 69 7.64 -0.68 3.42
CA VAL A 69 8.25 -0.59 2.08
C VAL A 69 8.51 -1.98 1.50
N MET A 70 8.91 -2.93 2.35
CA MET A 70 9.09 -4.35 2.00
C MET A 70 8.80 -5.23 3.21
N GLY A 71 8.56 -6.52 2.97
CA GLY A 71 8.37 -7.48 4.06
C GLY A 71 9.60 -7.56 4.97
N ALA A 72 9.35 -7.75 6.27
CA ALA A 72 10.41 -7.75 7.30
C ALA A 72 11.56 -8.71 6.99
N GLU A 73 11.27 -9.91 6.48
CA GLU A 73 12.30 -10.90 6.08
C GLU A 73 13.22 -10.35 4.99
N GLY A 74 12.65 -9.70 3.98
CA GLY A 74 13.42 -9.07 2.91
C GLY A 74 14.32 -7.95 3.43
N ALA A 75 13.78 -7.10 4.31
CA ALA A 75 14.52 -6.00 4.92
C ALA A 75 15.70 -6.50 5.76
N VAL A 76 15.45 -7.48 6.64
CA VAL A 76 16.49 -8.06 7.51
C VAL A 76 17.57 -8.77 6.68
N ASN A 77 17.20 -9.49 5.63
CA ASN A 77 18.18 -10.12 4.74
C ASN A 77 19.08 -9.13 4.01
N ILE A 78 18.60 -7.94 3.73
CA ILE A 78 19.40 -6.87 3.12
C ILE A 78 20.27 -6.18 4.17
N LEU A 79 19.66 -5.74 5.27
CA LEU A 79 20.35 -4.97 6.31
C LEU A 79 21.39 -5.79 7.06
N PHE A 80 21.07 -7.05 7.36
CA PHE A 80 21.91 -7.96 8.14
C PHE A 80 22.45 -9.12 7.29
N ARG A 81 22.80 -8.85 6.06
CA ARG A 81 23.26 -9.86 5.08
C ARG A 81 24.36 -10.75 5.61
N LYS A 82 25.29 -10.21 6.42
CA LYS A 82 26.46 -10.92 6.96
C LYS A 82 26.24 -11.53 8.35
N ALA A 83 25.06 -11.30 8.96
CA ALA A 83 24.77 -11.81 10.29
C ALA A 83 24.42 -13.31 10.27
N ASP A 84 24.62 -13.98 11.38
CA ASP A 84 24.23 -15.36 11.61
C ASP A 84 22.69 -15.52 11.71
N ALA A 85 22.20 -16.76 11.68
CA ALA A 85 20.77 -17.04 11.66
C ALA A 85 20.07 -16.60 12.95
N GLU A 86 20.73 -16.69 14.09
CA GLU A 86 20.14 -16.32 15.38
C GLU A 86 19.97 -14.79 15.47
N THR A 87 20.97 -14.03 15.08
CA THR A 87 20.90 -12.57 15.02
C THR A 87 19.82 -12.11 14.04
N LYS A 88 19.72 -12.73 12.86
CA LYS A 88 18.66 -12.43 11.90
C LYS A 88 17.25 -12.69 12.45
N ALA A 89 17.07 -13.76 13.23
CA ALA A 89 15.78 -14.04 13.84
C ALA A 89 15.38 -12.99 14.88
N LYS A 90 16.32 -12.54 15.71
CA LYS A 90 16.08 -11.47 16.69
C LYS A 90 15.76 -10.14 16.01
N GLU A 91 16.54 -9.78 15.01
CA GLU A 91 16.34 -8.54 14.26
C GLU A 91 15.04 -8.56 13.45
N LEU A 92 14.58 -9.74 13.00
CA LEU A 92 13.31 -9.90 12.32
C LEU A 92 12.12 -9.54 13.22
N GLU A 93 12.11 -10.03 14.46
CA GLU A 93 11.07 -9.71 15.43
C GLU A 93 11.11 -8.23 15.82
N ALA A 94 12.29 -7.70 16.11
CA ALA A 94 12.46 -6.27 16.41
C ALA A 94 12.01 -5.38 15.24
N TYR A 95 12.31 -5.79 14.01
CA TYR A 95 11.88 -5.05 12.81
C TYR A 95 10.36 -5.07 12.64
N LYS A 96 9.71 -6.21 12.87
CA LYS A 96 8.26 -6.32 12.78
C LYS A 96 7.57 -5.42 13.80
N GLU A 97 8.01 -5.46 15.04
CA GLU A 97 7.46 -4.63 16.12
C GLU A 97 7.63 -3.13 15.85
N LYS A 98 8.76 -2.73 15.33
CA LYS A 98 9.10 -1.32 15.15
C LYS A 98 8.55 -0.72 13.86
N PHE A 99 8.59 -1.43 12.75
CA PHE A 99 8.37 -0.85 11.43
C PHE A 99 7.20 -1.43 10.64
N ALA A 100 6.72 -2.62 10.97
CA ALA A 100 5.66 -3.26 10.21
C ALA A 100 4.30 -3.19 10.93
N THR A 101 4.00 -2.07 11.56
CA THR A 101 2.73 -1.89 12.29
C THR A 101 1.88 -0.79 11.67
N PRO A 102 0.54 -0.88 11.74
CA PRO A 102 -0.33 0.17 11.25
C PRO A 102 -0.23 1.45 12.10
N TYR A 103 0.22 1.34 13.35
CA TYR A 103 0.38 2.49 14.26
C TYR A 103 1.48 3.42 13.77
N GLN A 104 2.62 2.87 13.35
CA GLN A 104 3.70 3.67 12.78
C GLN A 104 3.25 4.38 11.49
N ALA A 105 2.48 3.71 10.65
CA ALA A 105 1.92 4.30 9.44
C ALA A 105 0.89 5.41 9.76
N ALA A 106 0.13 5.27 10.85
CA ALA A 106 -0.81 6.28 11.30
C ALA A 106 -0.10 7.52 11.87
N GLU A 107 0.96 7.35 12.65
CA GLU A 107 1.81 8.47 13.14
C GLU A 107 2.38 9.30 11.99
N LEU A 108 2.74 8.65 10.90
CA LEU A 108 3.27 9.30 9.69
C LEU A 108 2.17 9.86 8.77
N GLY A 109 0.89 9.72 9.12
CA GLY A 109 -0.23 10.25 8.35
C GLY A 109 -0.60 9.43 7.12
N PHE A 110 -0.13 8.19 6.99
CA PHE A 110 -0.50 7.31 5.87
C PHE A 110 -1.83 6.58 6.10
N ILE A 111 -2.25 6.47 7.34
CA ILE A 111 -3.51 5.86 7.76
C ILE A 111 -4.29 6.88 8.59
N ASP A 112 -5.57 7.06 8.28
CA ASP A 112 -6.44 8.00 8.98
C ASP A 112 -6.99 7.41 10.28
N GLU A 113 -7.34 6.12 10.26
CA GLU A 113 -7.88 5.46 11.44
C GLU A 113 -7.57 3.95 11.43
N ILE A 114 -7.25 3.42 12.61
CA ILE A 114 -7.13 1.98 12.83
C ILE A 114 -8.47 1.46 13.35
N ILE A 115 -9.12 0.60 12.58
CA ILE A 115 -10.48 0.11 12.83
C ILE A 115 -10.51 -1.38 13.11
N LEU A 116 -11.42 -1.82 13.99
CA LEU A 116 -11.70 -3.24 14.15
C LEU A 116 -12.55 -3.77 12.99
N PRO A 117 -12.40 -5.05 12.60
CA PRO A 117 -13.18 -5.64 11.50
C PRO A 117 -14.69 -5.44 11.63
N LYS A 118 -15.24 -5.52 12.84
CA LYS A 118 -16.67 -5.28 13.11
C LYS A 118 -17.13 -3.86 12.84
N GLN A 119 -16.22 -2.90 12.77
CA GLN A 119 -16.53 -1.49 12.52
C GLN A 119 -16.47 -1.12 11.04
N THR A 120 -15.94 -1.98 10.19
CA THR A 120 -15.63 -1.69 8.78
C THR A 120 -16.83 -1.10 8.05
N ARG A 121 -17.99 -1.77 8.11
CA ARG A 121 -19.19 -1.29 7.41
C ARG A 121 -19.59 0.11 7.87
N LYS A 122 -19.62 0.35 9.17
CA LYS A 122 -20.00 1.64 9.74
C LYS A 122 -19.04 2.74 9.29
N ARG A 123 -17.73 2.47 9.36
CA ARG A 123 -16.69 3.43 8.97
C ARG A 123 -16.69 3.73 7.47
N LEU A 124 -16.94 2.73 6.64
CA LEU A 124 -17.08 2.94 5.19
C LEU A 124 -18.28 3.82 4.85
N ILE A 125 -19.44 3.62 5.50
CA ILE A 125 -20.60 4.48 5.32
C ILE A 125 -20.27 5.91 5.72
N GLN A 126 -19.69 6.13 6.89
CA GLN A 126 -19.28 7.45 7.35
C GLN A 126 -18.29 8.13 6.41
N ALA A 127 -17.30 7.39 5.89
CA ALA A 127 -16.33 7.91 4.94
C ALA A 127 -16.99 8.29 3.59
N LEU A 128 -17.97 7.52 3.13
CA LEU A 128 -18.75 7.84 1.93
C LEU A 128 -19.61 9.09 2.15
N ASP A 129 -20.28 9.20 3.29
CA ASP A 129 -21.08 10.38 3.64
C ASP A 129 -20.20 11.64 3.70
N MET A 130 -19.00 11.53 4.29
CA MET A 130 -18.03 12.64 4.36
C MET A 130 -17.54 13.08 2.97
N THR A 131 -17.49 12.18 2.03
CA THR A 131 -16.95 12.42 0.67
C THR A 131 -18.04 12.55 -0.39
N GLU A 132 -19.32 12.54 0.00
CA GLU A 132 -20.47 12.60 -0.92
C GLU A 132 -20.40 13.80 -1.87
N ASN A 133 -20.02 14.95 -1.33
CA ASN A 133 -19.94 16.20 -2.09
C ASN A 133 -18.55 16.47 -2.67
N LYS A 134 -17.70 15.44 -2.79
CA LYS A 134 -16.38 15.60 -3.38
C LYS A 134 -16.49 16.08 -4.81
N MET A 135 -15.94 17.26 -5.07
CA MET A 135 -15.76 17.81 -6.41
C MET A 135 -14.27 17.99 -6.68
N GLN A 136 -13.77 17.23 -7.62
CA GLN A 136 -12.37 17.31 -8.07
C GLN A 136 -12.34 17.38 -9.59
N THR A 137 -11.63 18.35 -10.12
CA THR A 137 -11.34 18.46 -11.55
C THR A 137 -9.85 18.30 -11.76
N ASN A 138 -9.49 17.50 -12.75
CA ASN A 138 -8.10 17.37 -13.15
C ASN A 138 -7.74 18.40 -14.20
N PRO A 139 -6.48 18.83 -14.29
CA PRO A 139 -6.01 19.69 -15.38
C PRO A 139 -6.29 19.04 -16.74
N PRO A 140 -6.64 19.83 -17.76
CA PRO A 140 -6.84 19.30 -19.12
C PRO A 140 -5.56 18.65 -19.62
N LYS A 141 -5.67 17.46 -20.18
CA LYS A 141 -4.54 16.68 -20.69
C LYS A 141 -4.66 16.49 -22.19
N LYS A 142 -3.54 16.64 -22.87
CA LYS A 142 -3.45 16.34 -24.31
C LYS A 142 -3.43 14.82 -24.54
N HIS A 143 -2.78 14.08 -23.66
CA HIS A 143 -2.62 12.63 -23.77
C HIS A 143 -2.75 11.98 -22.38
N GLY A 144 -3.28 10.75 -22.34
CA GLY A 144 -3.19 9.91 -21.14
C GLY A 144 -1.78 9.32 -20.97
N ASN A 145 -1.41 8.99 -19.76
CA ASN A 145 -0.19 8.25 -19.48
C ASN A 145 -0.42 6.75 -19.73
N MET A 146 -0.29 6.35 -20.98
CA MET A 146 -0.43 4.96 -21.40
C MET A 146 0.96 4.40 -21.68
N PRO A 147 1.54 3.60 -20.77
CA PRO A 147 2.76 2.88 -21.09
C PRO A 147 2.45 1.86 -22.20
N LEU A 148 3.15 1.98 -23.28
CA LEU A 148 3.03 1.14 -24.47
C LEU A 148 3.88 -0.13 -24.36
#